data_e4c06a0bcc2ae937f338a93e6de901a9
#
_entry.id   e4c06a0bcc2ae937f338a93e6de901a9
#
_cell.length_a   1.000
_cell.length_b   1.000
_cell.length_c   1.000
_cell.angle_alpha   90.00
_cell.angle_beta   90.00
_cell.angle_gamma   90.00
#
_symmetry.space_group_name_H-M   'P 1'
#
loop_
_entity.id
_entity.type
_entity.pdbx_description
1 polymer ?
#
loop_
_entity_poly.entity_id
_entity_poly.type
_entity_poly.pdbx_seq_one_letter_code
_entity_poly.pdbx_strand_id
1 'polypeptide(L)' 'DMAQNILVIKTVSGMAMAVAAALDAIKFHEVVGCIAGDDTIMCAVRSVDDTIIVMEKIKKMVED' A
#
# COMPACT_ATOMS: atom_id res chain seq x y z
N ASP A 1 3.70 -2.33 7.02
CA ASP A 1 5.10 -2.03 7.34
C ASP A 1 5.89 -1.73 6.07
N MET A 2 7.12 -1.34 6.24
CA MET A 2 7.93 -0.93 5.09
C MET A 2 9.36 -1.44 5.22
N ALA A 3 10.00 -1.67 4.07
CA ALA A 3 11.41 -1.97 3.97
C ALA A 3 11.98 -1.04 2.91
N GLN A 4 12.72 0.00 3.33
CA GLN A 4 13.23 1.02 2.42
C GLN A 4 12.07 1.71 1.70
N ASN A 5 11.96 1.49 0.38
CA ASN A 5 10.91 2.05 -0.46
C ASN A 5 9.89 0.98 -0.88
N ILE A 6 9.82 -0.13 -0.15
CA ILE A 6 8.81 -1.16 -0.36
C ILE A 6 7.83 -1.11 0.79
N LEU A 7 6.56 -0.93 0.48
CA LEU A 7 5.49 -0.93 1.46
C LEU A 7 4.76 -2.27 1.40
N VAL A 8 4.66 -2.94 2.55
CA VAL A 8 3.95 -4.20 2.66
C VAL A 8 2.70 -3.99 3.48
N ILE A 9 1.55 -4.32 2.89
CA ILE A 9 0.25 -4.17 3.53
C ILE A 9 -0.38 -5.54 3.71
N LYS A 10 -0.74 -5.88 4.93
CA LYS A 10 -1.46 -7.11 5.23
C LYS A 10 -2.95 -6.84 5.25
N THR A 11 -3.72 -7.76 4.66
CA THR A 11 -5.18 -7.65 4.62
C THR A 11 -5.80 -8.91 5.19
N VAL A 12 -7.13 -8.93 5.25
CA VAL A 12 -7.86 -10.17 5.53
C VAL A 12 -7.65 -11.12 4.34
N SER A 13 -7.62 -12.41 4.62
CA SER A 13 -7.40 -13.43 3.59
C SER A 13 -8.38 -13.25 2.42
N GLY A 14 -7.85 -13.26 1.21
CA GLY A 14 -8.64 -13.09 -0.01
C GLY A 14 -8.95 -11.64 -0.39
N MET A 15 -8.54 -10.67 0.42
CA MET A 15 -8.92 -9.26 0.20
C MET A 15 -7.80 -8.40 -0.41
N ALA A 16 -6.61 -8.96 -0.61
CA ALA A 16 -5.47 -8.16 -1.06
C ALA A 16 -5.74 -7.50 -2.43
N MET A 17 -6.30 -8.24 -3.37
CA MET A 17 -6.58 -7.70 -4.70
C MET A 17 -7.60 -6.56 -4.65
N ALA A 18 -8.63 -6.69 -3.81
CA ALA A 18 -9.63 -5.64 -3.65
C ALA A 18 -9.04 -4.38 -3.06
N VAL A 19 -8.18 -4.52 -2.04
CA VAL A 19 -7.52 -3.38 -1.42
C VAL A 19 -6.53 -2.74 -2.40
N ALA A 20 -5.79 -3.55 -3.16
CA ALA A 20 -4.86 -3.04 -4.16
C ALA A 20 -5.59 -2.25 -5.24
N ALA A 21 -6.75 -2.72 -5.68
CA ALA A 21 -7.56 -2.02 -6.66
C ALA A 21 -8.06 -0.68 -6.10
N ALA A 22 -8.44 -0.64 -4.83
CA ALA A 22 -8.87 0.58 -4.17
C ALA A 22 -7.71 1.59 -4.08
N LEU A 23 -6.51 1.13 -3.73
CA LEU A 23 -5.33 1.99 -3.67
C LEU A 23 -4.99 2.54 -5.04
N ASP A 24 -5.11 1.72 -6.08
CA ASP A 24 -4.85 2.15 -7.45
C ASP A 24 -5.86 3.22 -7.89
N ALA A 25 -7.11 3.07 -7.50
CA ALA A 25 -8.15 4.05 -7.81
C ALA A 25 -7.92 5.40 -7.13
N ILE A 26 -7.35 5.40 -5.92
CA ILE A 26 -7.01 6.63 -5.21
C ILE A 26 -5.85 7.36 -5.89
N LYS A 27 -5.02 6.63 -6.62
CA LYS A 27 -3.90 7.20 -7.38
C LYS A 27 -2.92 7.96 -6.51
N PHE A 28 -2.35 7.26 -5.54
CA PHE A 28 -1.26 7.83 -4.76
C PHE A 28 -0.10 8.16 -5.69
N HIS A 29 0.23 9.42 -5.80
CA HIS A 29 1.29 9.89 -6.69
C HIS A 29 2.65 9.28 -6.34
N GLU A 30 2.86 9.00 -5.05
CA GLU A 30 4.10 8.45 -4.53
C GLU A 30 4.31 6.98 -4.89
N VAL A 31 3.25 6.27 -5.24
CA VAL A 31 3.31 4.83 -5.51
C VAL A 31 3.56 4.59 -6.98
N VAL A 32 4.59 3.81 -7.28
CA VAL A 32 4.92 3.43 -8.67
C VAL A 32 4.02 2.30 -9.14
N GLY A 33 3.77 1.32 -8.29
CA GLY A 33 2.92 0.18 -8.62
C GLY A 33 2.79 -0.76 -7.44
N CYS A 34 1.85 -1.68 -7.53
CA CYS A 34 1.57 -2.67 -6.49
C CYS A 34 1.37 -4.05 -7.07
N ILE A 35 1.71 -5.06 -6.27
CA ILE A 35 1.44 -6.46 -6.56
C ILE A 35 0.65 -7.00 -5.38
N ALA A 36 -0.42 -7.75 -5.65
CA ALA A 36 -1.27 -8.31 -4.61
C ALA A 36 -1.24 -9.83 -4.63
N GLY A 37 -1.03 -10.42 -3.45
CA GLY A 37 -1.21 -11.86 -3.22
C GLY A 37 -2.61 -12.13 -2.67
N ASP A 38 -2.72 -13.09 -1.77
CA ASP A 38 -3.99 -13.42 -1.13
C ASP A 38 -4.35 -12.45 -0.01
N ASP A 39 -3.40 -12.18 0.88
CA ASP A 39 -3.59 -11.33 2.06
C ASP A 39 -2.52 -10.24 2.18
N THR A 40 -1.66 -10.12 1.19
CA THR A 40 -0.53 -9.21 1.26
C THR A 40 -0.40 -8.43 -0.03
N ILE A 41 -0.19 -7.11 0.10
CA ILE A 41 0.10 -6.23 -1.03
C ILE A 41 1.51 -5.71 -0.87
N MET A 42 2.27 -5.71 -1.95
CA MET A 42 3.60 -5.15 -1.97
C MET A 42 3.62 -3.98 -2.95
N CYS A 43 3.92 -2.79 -2.47
CA CYS A 43 3.93 -1.58 -3.28
C CYS A 43 5.34 -1.04 -3.42
N ALA A 44 5.71 -0.70 -4.65
CA ALA A 44 6.95 0.01 -4.93
C ALA A 44 6.67 1.51 -4.85
N VAL A 45 7.42 2.22 -4.04
CA VAL A 45 7.23 3.64 -3.79
C VAL A 45 8.46 4.40 -4.31
N ARG A 46 8.28 5.67 -4.65
CA ARG A 46 9.33 6.45 -5.31
C ARG A 46 10.55 6.70 -4.44
N SER A 47 10.37 6.84 -3.13
CA SER A 47 11.48 7.08 -2.22
C SER A 47 11.15 6.55 -0.83
N VAL A 48 12.15 6.49 0.04
CA VAL A 48 11.95 6.09 1.43
C VAL A 48 11.03 7.08 2.14
N ASP A 49 11.23 8.37 1.92
CA ASP A 49 10.40 9.39 2.54
C ASP A 49 8.94 9.28 2.08
N ASP A 50 8.74 9.05 0.79
CA ASP A 50 7.40 8.87 0.24
C ASP A 50 6.73 7.62 0.80
N THR A 51 7.50 6.57 1.08
CA THR A 51 6.96 5.35 1.67
C THR A 51 6.36 5.62 3.04
N ILE A 52 7.02 6.43 3.86
CA ILE A 52 6.51 6.81 5.18
C ILE A 52 5.21 7.60 5.03
N ILE A 53 5.18 8.52 4.08
CA ILE A 53 3.99 9.34 3.82
C ILE A 53 2.80 8.47 3.42
N VAL A 54 3.02 7.56 2.47
CA VAL A 54 1.96 6.67 2.00
C VAL A 54 1.47 5.77 3.11
N MET A 55 2.39 5.21 3.90
CA MET A 55 2.04 4.35 5.02
C MET A 55 1.13 5.07 6.01
N GLU A 56 1.43 6.32 6.32
CA GLU A 56 0.63 7.11 7.24
C GLU A 56 -0.75 7.45 6.66
N LYS A 57 -0.81 7.75 5.36
CA LYS A 57 -2.09 8.01 4.70
C LYS A 57 -3.00 6.80 4.77
N ILE A 58 -2.44 5.61 4.52
CA ILE A 58 -3.21 4.36 4.55
C ILE A 58 -3.67 4.07 5.97
N LYS A 59 -2.82 4.26 6.96
CA LYS A 59 -3.20 4.06 8.36
C LYS A 59 -4.37 4.94 8.76
N LYS A 60 -4.37 6.19 8.34
CA LYS A 60 -5.47 7.10 8.61
C LYS A 60 -6.77 6.62 7.98
N MET A 61 -6.70 6.02 6.81
CA MET A 61 -7.90 5.54 6.12
C MET A 61 -8.55 4.36 6.84
N VAL A 62 -7.76 3.51 7.50
CA VAL A 62 -8.29 2.32 8.17
C VAL A 62 -8.57 2.53 9.66
N GLU A 63 -8.07 3.58 10.26
CA GLU A 63 -8.26 3.86 11.69
C GLU A 63 -9.59 4.54 12.00
N ASP A 64 -10.30 4.95 11.01
CA ASP A 64 -11.61 5.60 11.20
C ASP A 64 -12.70 4.59 11.59
#